data_ee56c207a58c15e148450d6af01643c0
#
_entry.id   ee56c207a58c15e148450d6af01643c0
#
_cell.length_a   1.000
_cell.length_b   1.000
_cell.length_c   1.000
_cell.angle_alpha   90.00
_cell.angle_beta   90.00
_cell.angle_gamma   90.00
#
_symmetry.space_group_name_H-M   'P 1'
#
loop_
_entity.id
_entity.type
_entity.pdbx_description
1 polymer ?
#
loop_
_entity_poly.entity_id
_entity_poly.type
_entity_poly.pdbx_seq_one_letter_code
_entity_poly.pdbx_strand_id
1 'polypeptide(L)'
;MPLSRWRWEQAKRVPESEQLDQLVGSLAEAIKAVASFTRVSGVPDYREEWDQNSIYESMGKGWRHNDVCKRLLEVALCASGRLGVVAYPNKPPMTIDEVFGHFIATVNPLVGAGGLDANVPTGTVIGLFEEPDDEGCIVDYNIDDASLQEELCLLRTLQPGKNLIGAGYAIYSGSCELVLAVKGQGVHGFTLDSSVGEFILTKPYMRIPSRGSGYSLDESRRDTWPKALQEHVDKLRSGEGESGKKFGYRLVGSAVADVHRTLVQGGIWGRPDTDAGSDQYGGDRTGGLTVLGESSPLAF
;
A
#
# COMPACT_ATOMS: atom_id res chain seq x y z
N MET A 1 -23.60 0.60 2.81
CA MET A 1 -23.58 -0.86 2.58
C MET A 1 -22.32 -1.43 3.21
N PRO A 2 -22.40 -2.46 4.07
CA PRO A 2 -21.22 -3.13 4.62
C PRO A 2 -20.33 -3.73 3.53
N LEU A 3 -19.02 -3.79 3.78
CA LEU A 3 -18.04 -4.39 2.87
C LEU A 3 -18.38 -5.86 2.58
N SER A 4 -18.77 -6.62 3.60
CA SER A 4 -19.21 -8.02 3.46
C SER A 4 -20.34 -8.19 2.43
N ARG A 5 -21.33 -7.32 2.46
CA ARG A 5 -22.42 -7.32 1.46
C ARG A 5 -21.95 -6.86 0.09
N TRP A 6 -21.12 -5.82 0.02
CA TRP A 6 -20.57 -5.34 -1.25
C TRP A 6 -19.76 -6.45 -1.94
N ARG A 7 -18.89 -7.14 -1.19
CA ARG A 7 -18.11 -8.29 -1.68
C ARG A 7 -19.02 -9.37 -2.28
N TRP A 8 -20.05 -9.78 -1.56
CA TRP A 8 -21.01 -10.78 -2.03
C TRP A 8 -21.75 -10.33 -3.31
N GLU A 9 -22.09 -9.05 -3.45
CA GLU A 9 -22.70 -8.52 -4.66
C GLU A 9 -21.71 -8.52 -5.85
N GLN A 10 -20.42 -8.29 -5.61
CA GLN A 10 -19.39 -8.37 -6.64
C GLN A 10 -19.13 -9.82 -7.07
N ALA A 11 -18.99 -10.75 -6.14
CA ALA A 11 -18.78 -12.16 -6.41
C ALA A 11 -19.89 -12.77 -7.28
N LYS A 12 -21.12 -12.32 -7.14
CA LYS A 12 -22.23 -12.71 -8.02
C LYS A 12 -22.11 -12.25 -9.46
N ARG A 13 -21.45 -11.12 -9.68
CA ARG A 13 -21.27 -10.54 -11.03
C ARG A 13 -20.16 -11.21 -11.82
N VAL A 14 -19.15 -11.69 -11.10
CA VAL A 14 -17.96 -12.33 -11.68
C VAL A 14 -17.68 -13.60 -10.86
N PRO A 15 -18.18 -14.78 -11.27
CA PRO A 15 -18.03 -16.03 -10.52
C PRO A 15 -16.58 -16.41 -10.20
N GLU A 16 -15.63 -16.05 -11.07
CA GLU A 16 -14.19 -16.27 -10.88
C GLU A 16 -13.61 -15.43 -9.72
N SER A 17 -14.37 -14.45 -9.23
CA SER A 17 -13.92 -13.56 -8.14
C SER A 17 -14.15 -14.11 -6.72
N GLU A 18 -14.72 -15.29 -6.56
CA GLU A 18 -15.00 -15.85 -5.22
C GLU A 18 -13.73 -16.05 -4.39
N GLN A 19 -12.64 -16.49 -5.03
CA GLN A 19 -11.35 -16.65 -4.36
C GLN A 19 -10.74 -15.30 -3.98
N LEU A 20 -10.84 -14.31 -4.86
CA LEU A 20 -10.42 -12.94 -4.58
C LEU A 20 -11.26 -12.33 -3.45
N ASP A 21 -12.56 -12.63 -3.40
CA ASP A 21 -13.46 -12.20 -2.33
C ASP A 21 -12.99 -12.68 -0.96
N GLN A 22 -12.59 -13.93 -0.84
CA GLN A 22 -12.09 -14.49 0.43
C GLN A 22 -10.80 -13.78 0.86
N LEU A 23 -9.86 -13.54 -0.07
CA LEU A 23 -8.62 -12.82 0.19
C LEU A 23 -8.88 -11.37 0.65
N VAL A 24 -9.78 -10.65 -0.02
CA VAL A 24 -10.19 -9.29 0.37
C VAL A 24 -10.83 -9.28 1.76
N GLY A 25 -11.57 -10.34 2.12
CA GLY A 25 -12.12 -10.48 3.46
C GLY A 25 -11.07 -10.60 4.53
N SER A 26 -10.12 -11.52 4.35
CA SER A 26 -8.99 -11.70 5.28
C SER A 26 -8.16 -10.43 5.40
N LEU A 27 -7.94 -9.74 4.29
CA LEU A 27 -7.28 -8.45 4.26
C LEU A 27 -8.01 -7.40 5.11
N ALA A 28 -9.33 -7.29 4.97
CA ALA A 28 -10.11 -6.33 5.73
C ALA A 28 -10.01 -6.58 7.25
N GLU A 29 -9.99 -7.84 7.68
CA GLU A 29 -9.79 -8.19 9.09
C GLU A 29 -8.37 -7.81 9.56
N ALA A 30 -7.34 -8.07 8.76
CA ALA A 30 -5.98 -7.62 9.06
C ALA A 30 -5.89 -6.11 9.21
N ILE A 31 -6.52 -5.35 8.32
CA ILE A 31 -6.53 -3.88 8.35
C ILE A 31 -7.22 -3.37 9.62
N LYS A 32 -8.30 -4.01 10.09
CA LYS A 32 -8.94 -3.67 11.37
C LYS A 32 -7.99 -3.86 12.55
N ALA A 33 -7.22 -4.95 12.55
CA ALA A 33 -6.20 -5.22 13.57
C ALA A 33 -5.08 -4.19 13.54
N VAL A 34 -4.56 -3.85 12.36
CA VAL A 34 -3.53 -2.80 12.18
C VAL A 34 -4.07 -1.43 12.60
N ALA A 35 -5.32 -1.10 12.25
CA ALA A 35 -5.96 0.15 12.66
C ALA A 35 -6.09 0.26 14.19
N SER A 36 -6.43 -0.85 14.85
CA SER A 36 -6.48 -0.91 16.31
C SER A 36 -5.09 -0.71 16.92
N PHE A 37 -4.08 -1.40 16.39
CA PHE A 37 -2.69 -1.29 16.83
C PHE A 37 -2.14 0.14 16.65
N THR A 38 -2.30 0.76 15.48
CA THR A 38 -1.77 2.12 15.21
C THR A 38 -2.42 3.16 16.11
N ARG A 39 -3.70 2.98 16.48
CA ARG A 39 -4.42 3.89 17.39
C ARG A 39 -3.82 3.94 18.79
N VAL A 40 -3.28 2.83 19.28
CA VAL A 40 -2.74 2.69 20.63
C VAL A 40 -1.21 2.68 20.67
N SER A 41 -0.55 2.83 19.56
CA SER A 41 0.91 2.77 19.44
C SER A 41 1.68 3.78 20.30
N GLY A 42 1.01 4.89 20.71
CA GLY A 42 1.56 5.88 21.62
C GLY A 42 1.41 5.54 23.12
N VAL A 43 0.67 4.48 23.49
CA VAL A 43 0.44 4.09 24.88
C VAL A 43 1.62 3.25 25.39
N PRO A 44 2.33 3.65 26.48
CA PRO A 44 3.55 3.00 26.93
C PRO A 44 3.41 1.51 27.26
N ASP A 45 2.34 1.12 27.93
CA ASP A 45 2.10 -0.26 28.39
C ASP A 45 1.93 -1.27 27.22
N TYR A 46 1.49 -0.79 26.07
CA TYR A 46 1.38 -1.61 24.87
C TYR A 46 2.75 -1.96 24.26
N ARG A 47 3.82 -1.27 24.67
CA ARG A 47 5.18 -1.48 24.17
C ARG A 47 5.94 -2.53 24.96
N GLU A 48 5.74 -2.63 26.27
CA GLU A 48 6.54 -3.49 27.13
C GLU A 48 6.26 -4.97 26.96
N GLU A 49 5.02 -5.37 26.72
CA GLU A 49 4.66 -6.77 26.49
C GLU A 49 5.24 -7.34 25.16
N TRP A 50 5.45 -6.48 24.17
CA TRP A 50 6.00 -6.88 22.86
C TRP A 50 7.54 -6.74 22.81
N ASP A 51 8.15 -5.92 23.66
CA ASP A 51 9.59 -5.66 23.70
C ASP A 51 10.40 -6.73 24.44
N GLN A 52 9.80 -7.49 25.35
CA GLN A 52 10.53 -8.45 26.21
C GLN A 52 11.21 -9.62 25.45
N ASN A 53 10.95 -9.80 24.16
CA ASN A 53 11.55 -10.86 23.33
C ASN A 53 12.25 -10.33 22.07
N SER A 54 12.55 -9.06 21.93
CA SER A 54 12.97 -8.54 20.64
C SER A 54 14.48 -8.29 20.56
N ILE A 55 15.08 -8.95 19.57
CA ILE A 55 16.39 -8.70 18.95
C ILE A 55 16.52 -7.25 18.41
N TYR A 56 15.51 -6.41 18.59
CA TYR A 56 15.28 -5.15 17.88
C TYR A 56 15.64 -3.88 18.66
N GLU A 57 16.38 -3.98 19.77
CA GLU A 57 16.78 -2.80 20.56
C GLU A 57 17.59 -1.74 19.78
N SER A 58 18.17 -2.13 18.64
CA SER A 58 18.95 -1.22 17.78
C SER A 58 18.17 -0.54 16.68
N MET A 59 16.92 -0.94 16.42
CA MET A 59 16.07 -0.34 15.36
C MET A 59 15.14 0.73 15.94
N GLY A 60 15.02 1.87 15.26
CA GLY A 60 14.14 2.95 15.69
C GLY A 60 12.66 2.52 15.80
N LYS A 61 11.87 3.22 16.61
CA LYS A 61 10.47 2.87 16.94
C LYS A 61 9.57 2.61 15.73
N GLY A 62 9.74 3.33 14.62
CA GLY A 62 8.95 3.15 13.42
C GLY A 62 9.14 1.79 12.74
N TRP A 63 10.32 1.19 12.85
CA TRP A 63 10.61 -0.14 12.30
C TRP A 63 9.88 -1.24 13.08
N ARG A 64 9.81 -1.12 14.40
CA ARG A 64 9.05 -2.08 15.24
C ARG A 64 7.58 -2.09 14.89
N HIS A 65 6.98 -0.92 14.67
CA HIS A 65 5.57 -0.82 14.27
C HIS A 65 5.33 -1.50 12.92
N ASN A 66 6.24 -1.33 11.97
CA ASN A 66 6.14 -1.97 10.66
C ASN A 66 6.17 -3.50 10.76
N ASP A 67 7.02 -4.08 11.62
CA ASP A 67 7.10 -5.53 11.82
C ASP A 67 5.84 -6.11 12.48
N VAL A 68 5.24 -5.40 13.44
CA VAL A 68 3.94 -5.81 14.03
C VAL A 68 2.84 -5.78 12.97
N CYS A 69 2.73 -4.70 12.20
CA CYS A 69 1.75 -4.58 11.13
C CYS A 69 1.96 -5.68 10.06
N LYS A 70 3.22 -5.94 9.68
CA LYS A 70 3.58 -7.03 8.77
C LYS A 70 3.03 -8.36 9.29
N ARG A 71 3.29 -8.71 10.55
CA ARG A 71 2.85 -9.98 11.15
C ARG A 71 1.34 -10.12 11.22
N LEU A 72 0.62 -9.04 11.54
CA LEU A 72 -0.85 -9.03 11.53
C LEU A 72 -1.40 -9.33 10.13
N LEU A 73 -0.81 -8.71 9.11
CA LEU A 73 -1.18 -8.93 7.71
C LEU A 73 -0.81 -10.36 7.25
N GLU A 74 0.38 -10.85 7.57
CA GLU A 74 0.81 -12.21 7.25
C GLU A 74 -0.17 -13.26 7.78
N VAL A 75 -0.49 -13.20 9.08
CA VAL A 75 -1.39 -14.19 9.70
C VAL A 75 -2.74 -14.21 9.00
N ALA A 76 -3.32 -13.06 8.69
CA ALA A 76 -4.62 -13.01 8.05
C ALA A 76 -4.59 -13.44 6.56
N LEU A 77 -3.54 -13.04 5.84
CA LEU A 77 -3.36 -13.42 4.44
C LEU A 77 -3.09 -14.91 4.30
N CYS A 78 -2.23 -15.49 5.15
CA CYS A 78 -1.99 -16.94 5.20
C CYS A 78 -3.29 -17.70 5.53
N ALA A 79 -4.06 -17.22 6.51
CA ALA A 79 -5.33 -17.85 6.91
C ALA A 79 -6.39 -17.81 5.80
N SER A 80 -6.23 -16.99 4.76
CA SER A 80 -7.14 -17.00 3.62
C SER A 80 -7.09 -18.31 2.81
N GLY A 81 -5.94 -19.03 2.85
CA GLY A 81 -5.70 -20.23 2.03
C GLY A 81 -5.75 -19.95 0.52
N ARG A 82 -5.48 -18.70 0.10
CA ARG A 82 -5.57 -18.28 -1.30
C ARG A 82 -4.28 -17.68 -1.83
N LEU A 83 -3.34 -17.39 -0.94
CA LEU A 83 -2.10 -16.73 -1.26
C LEU A 83 -0.98 -17.74 -1.48
N GLY A 84 -0.37 -17.72 -2.67
CA GLY A 84 0.81 -18.53 -3.00
C GLY A 84 2.08 -17.82 -2.55
N VAL A 85 2.22 -16.55 -2.88
CA VAL A 85 3.42 -15.77 -2.61
C VAL A 85 3.07 -14.41 -2.01
N VAL A 86 3.86 -13.95 -1.04
CA VAL A 86 3.83 -12.58 -0.54
C VAL A 86 5.18 -11.91 -0.69
N ALA A 87 5.19 -10.67 -1.18
CA ALA A 87 6.38 -9.84 -1.29
C ALA A 87 6.25 -8.57 -0.46
N TYR A 88 7.33 -8.23 0.24
CA TYR A 88 7.47 -7.01 1.04
C TYR A 88 8.60 -6.13 0.48
N PRO A 89 8.54 -4.80 0.65
CA PRO A 89 9.66 -3.93 0.30
C PRO A 89 10.97 -4.38 0.96
N ASN A 90 12.04 -4.39 0.20
CA ASN A 90 13.41 -4.68 0.67
C ASN A 90 13.60 -6.07 1.33
N LYS A 91 12.73 -7.02 1.04
CA LYS A 91 12.85 -8.42 1.49
C LYS A 91 12.61 -9.35 0.31
N PRO A 92 13.22 -10.54 0.29
CA PRO A 92 12.88 -11.54 -0.70
C PRO A 92 11.41 -11.94 -0.57
N PRO A 93 10.74 -12.30 -1.66
CA PRO A 93 9.40 -12.86 -1.63
C PRO A 93 9.36 -14.14 -0.82
N MET A 94 8.24 -14.41 -0.19
CA MET A 94 8.03 -15.58 0.65
C MET A 94 6.88 -16.40 0.10
N THR A 95 7.12 -17.70 -0.13
CA THR A 95 6.09 -18.67 -0.46
C THR A 95 5.24 -18.95 0.78
N ILE A 96 3.92 -18.93 0.63
CA ILE A 96 2.93 -19.19 1.68
C ILE A 96 2.29 -20.57 1.47
N ASP A 97 1.71 -20.78 0.29
CA ASP A 97 1.06 -22.05 -0.07
C ASP A 97 1.30 -22.34 -1.56
N GLU A 98 2.06 -23.39 -1.82
CA GLU A 98 2.47 -23.75 -3.18
C GLU A 98 1.40 -24.58 -3.91
N VAL A 99 0.46 -25.15 -3.18
CA VAL A 99 -0.53 -26.11 -3.74
C VAL A 99 -1.86 -25.43 -4.03
N PHE A 100 -2.31 -24.53 -3.17
CA PHE A 100 -3.65 -23.93 -3.25
C PHE A 100 -3.64 -22.41 -3.41
N GLY A 101 -2.45 -21.79 -3.36
CA GLY A 101 -2.31 -20.36 -3.55
C GLY A 101 -2.45 -19.99 -5.03
N HIS A 102 -3.45 -19.17 -5.36
CA HIS A 102 -3.67 -18.67 -6.73
C HIS A 102 -3.28 -17.22 -6.90
N PHE A 103 -2.86 -16.55 -5.81
CA PHE A 103 -2.57 -15.12 -5.83
C PHE A 103 -1.18 -14.83 -5.30
N ILE A 104 -0.60 -13.79 -5.87
CA ILE A 104 0.61 -13.13 -5.37
C ILE A 104 0.20 -11.79 -4.80
N ALA A 105 0.59 -11.53 -3.54
CA ALA A 105 0.37 -10.24 -2.91
C ALA A 105 1.68 -9.47 -2.75
N THR A 106 1.68 -8.21 -3.16
CA THR A 106 2.71 -7.25 -2.79
C THR A 106 2.17 -6.38 -1.66
N VAL A 107 2.88 -6.30 -0.54
CA VAL A 107 2.35 -5.66 0.67
C VAL A 107 3.40 -4.70 1.25
N ASN A 108 3.06 -3.41 1.35
CA ASN A 108 3.78 -2.50 2.23
C ASN A 108 2.97 -2.33 3.53
N PRO A 109 3.42 -2.92 4.63
CA PRO A 109 2.61 -3.04 5.84
C PRO A 109 2.28 -1.72 6.51
N LEU A 110 3.23 -0.75 6.51
CA LEU A 110 3.04 0.53 7.18
C LEU A 110 3.81 1.65 6.48
N VAL A 111 3.21 2.20 5.44
CA VAL A 111 3.72 3.39 4.73
C VAL A 111 3.66 4.60 5.67
N GLY A 112 4.75 5.34 5.76
CA GLY A 112 4.85 6.51 6.65
C GLY A 112 5.12 6.15 8.11
N ALA A 113 5.62 4.95 8.40
CA ALA A 113 5.90 4.46 9.77
C ALA A 113 6.75 5.42 10.62
N GLY A 114 7.70 6.14 10.00
CA GLY A 114 8.54 7.13 10.70
C GLY A 114 7.77 8.34 11.25
N GLY A 115 6.57 8.59 10.76
CA GLY A 115 5.70 9.67 11.23
C GLY A 115 4.68 9.25 12.29
N LEU A 116 4.60 7.96 12.64
CA LEU A 116 3.58 7.45 13.55
C LEU A 116 3.68 8.07 14.95
N ASP A 117 4.89 8.25 15.47
CA ASP A 117 5.13 8.88 16.78
C ASP A 117 4.72 10.37 16.80
N ALA A 118 4.69 11.01 15.63
CA ALA A 118 4.21 12.39 15.46
C ALA A 118 2.72 12.46 15.09
N ASN A 119 2.02 11.31 15.13
CA ASN A 119 0.61 11.18 14.75
C ASN A 119 0.31 11.62 13.30
N VAL A 120 1.31 11.48 12.41
CA VAL A 120 1.13 11.68 10.97
C VAL A 120 0.36 10.49 10.42
N PRO A 121 -0.60 10.69 9.50
CA PRO A 121 -1.33 9.59 8.90
C PRO A 121 -0.40 8.56 8.27
N THR A 122 -0.61 7.30 8.58
CA THR A 122 0.11 6.15 8.02
C THR A 122 -0.84 5.25 7.26
N GLY A 123 -0.34 4.24 6.58
CA GLY A 123 -1.24 3.32 5.87
C GLY A 123 -0.58 2.03 5.42
N THR A 124 -1.39 1.10 4.96
CA THR A 124 -0.98 -0.15 4.32
C THR A 124 -1.29 -0.07 2.84
N VAL A 125 -0.38 -0.53 1.98
CA VAL A 125 -0.60 -0.62 0.52
C VAL A 125 -0.48 -2.07 0.09
N ILE A 126 -1.38 -2.51 -0.80
CA ILE A 126 -1.45 -3.90 -1.28
C ILE A 126 -1.73 -3.92 -2.76
N GLY A 127 -0.98 -4.75 -3.48
CA GLY A 127 -1.25 -5.14 -4.86
C GLY A 127 -1.49 -6.63 -4.95
N LEU A 128 -2.41 -7.05 -5.79
CA LEU A 128 -2.78 -8.44 -6.00
C LEU A 128 -2.60 -8.81 -7.47
N PHE A 129 -1.91 -9.91 -7.71
CA PHE A 129 -1.72 -10.51 -9.02
C PHE A 129 -2.24 -11.95 -9.01
N GLU A 130 -2.65 -12.43 -10.15
CA GLU A 130 -2.84 -13.87 -10.34
C GLU A 130 -1.47 -14.54 -10.51
N GLU A 131 -1.36 -15.76 -9.99
CA GLU A 131 -0.20 -16.58 -10.27
C GLU A 131 -0.22 -17.01 -11.75
N PRO A 132 0.89 -16.89 -12.49
CA PRO A 132 0.93 -17.32 -13.87
C PRO A 132 0.64 -18.82 -14.01
N ASP A 133 -0.25 -19.17 -14.95
CA ASP A 133 -0.60 -20.57 -15.26
C ASP A 133 0.52 -21.35 -15.98
N ASP A 134 1.67 -20.74 -16.21
CA ASP A 134 2.78 -21.37 -16.92
C ASP A 134 3.38 -22.53 -16.10
N GLU A 135 3.25 -23.72 -16.66
CA GLU A 135 3.86 -24.97 -16.14
C GLU A 135 5.39 -24.87 -15.93
N GLY A 136 6.03 -23.81 -16.43
CA GLY A 136 7.45 -23.54 -16.28
C GLY A 136 7.90 -23.00 -14.91
N CYS A 137 6.98 -22.67 -14.03
CA CYS A 137 7.27 -22.19 -12.67
C CYS A 137 6.83 -23.17 -11.56
N ILE A 138 6.74 -24.44 -11.85
CA ILE A 138 6.65 -25.47 -10.81
C ILE A 138 7.96 -25.35 -10.02
N VAL A 139 7.87 -24.94 -8.76
CA VAL A 139 8.98 -25.14 -7.83
C VAL A 139 9.18 -26.65 -7.79
N ASP A 140 10.23 -27.14 -8.44
CA ASP A 140 10.57 -28.54 -8.37
C ASP A 140 10.97 -28.82 -6.91
N TYR A 141 10.11 -29.57 -6.21
CA TYR A 141 10.32 -29.95 -4.80
C TYR A 141 11.64 -30.70 -4.56
N ASN A 142 12.35 -31.06 -5.65
CA ASN A 142 13.67 -31.68 -5.58
C ASN A 142 14.82 -30.66 -5.60
N ILE A 143 14.54 -29.36 -5.62
CA ILE A 143 15.56 -28.32 -5.55
C ILE A 143 15.84 -28.03 -4.07
N ASP A 144 16.87 -28.67 -3.54
CA ASP A 144 17.39 -28.38 -2.18
C ASP A 144 18.13 -27.01 -2.09
N ASP A 145 18.19 -26.23 -3.18
CA ASP A 145 18.86 -24.95 -3.23
C ASP A 145 17.91 -23.80 -2.93
N ALA A 146 17.96 -23.31 -1.67
CA ALA A 146 17.14 -22.19 -1.22
C ALA A 146 17.32 -20.92 -2.06
N SER A 147 18.52 -20.72 -2.65
CA SER A 147 18.79 -19.53 -3.48
C SER A 147 18.02 -19.57 -4.79
N LEU A 148 17.85 -20.73 -5.37
CA LEU A 148 17.08 -20.91 -6.60
C LEU A 148 15.57 -20.79 -6.34
N GLN A 149 15.09 -21.22 -5.18
CA GLN A 149 13.69 -21.01 -4.77
C GLN A 149 13.39 -19.52 -4.59
N GLU A 150 14.27 -18.77 -3.96
CA GLU A 150 14.12 -17.30 -3.81
C GLU A 150 14.08 -16.61 -5.18
N GLU A 151 14.95 -17.01 -6.11
CA GLU A 151 15.00 -16.45 -7.47
C GLU A 151 13.70 -16.74 -8.24
N LEU A 152 13.16 -17.94 -8.17
CA LEU A 152 11.89 -18.32 -8.79
C LEU A 152 10.70 -17.54 -8.20
N CYS A 153 10.63 -17.41 -6.87
CA CYS A 153 9.62 -16.58 -6.21
C CYS A 153 9.74 -15.11 -6.64
N LEU A 154 10.95 -14.60 -6.78
CA LEU A 154 11.19 -13.24 -7.25
C LEU A 154 10.69 -13.04 -8.68
N LEU A 155 11.00 -13.95 -9.59
CA LEU A 155 10.54 -13.90 -10.99
C LEU A 155 9.01 -13.91 -11.10
N ARG A 156 8.32 -14.72 -10.30
CA ARG A 156 6.85 -14.74 -10.23
C ARG A 156 6.28 -13.42 -9.72
N THR A 157 6.94 -12.80 -8.76
CA THR A 157 6.49 -11.56 -8.14
C THR A 157 6.72 -10.34 -9.03
N LEU A 158 7.78 -10.36 -9.85
CA LEU A 158 8.18 -9.25 -10.72
C LEU A 158 7.28 -9.19 -11.96
N GLN A 159 6.00 -8.90 -11.76
CA GLN A 159 5.03 -8.71 -12.83
C GLN A 159 4.83 -7.24 -13.18
N PRO A 160 4.53 -6.92 -14.45
CA PRO A 160 4.11 -5.57 -14.84
C PRO A 160 2.86 -5.13 -14.09
N GLY A 161 2.78 -3.87 -13.65
CA GLY A 161 1.61 -3.34 -12.93
C GLY A 161 0.28 -3.47 -13.68
N LYS A 162 0.30 -3.56 -15.01
CA LYS A 162 -0.89 -3.84 -15.84
C LYS A 162 -1.53 -5.21 -15.58
N ASN A 163 -0.79 -6.14 -14.98
CA ASN A 163 -1.27 -7.47 -14.62
C ASN A 163 -1.99 -7.49 -13.26
N LEU A 164 -1.99 -6.38 -12.52
CA LEU A 164 -2.78 -6.29 -11.29
C LEU A 164 -4.24 -6.64 -11.56
N ILE A 165 -4.79 -7.50 -10.74
CA ILE A 165 -6.23 -7.85 -10.71
C ILE A 165 -6.97 -7.08 -9.64
N GLY A 166 -6.25 -6.65 -8.61
CA GLY A 166 -6.76 -5.82 -7.56
C GLY A 166 -5.64 -5.03 -6.88
N ALA A 167 -5.99 -3.91 -6.33
CA ALA A 167 -5.11 -3.12 -5.51
C ALA A 167 -5.91 -2.42 -4.41
N GLY A 168 -5.24 -2.03 -3.35
CA GLY A 168 -5.88 -1.27 -2.30
C GLY A 168 -4.89 -0.63 -1.36
N TYR A 169 -5.40 0.30 -0.62
CA TYR A 169 -4.68 0.84 0.52
C TYR A 169 -5.63 1.13 1.67
N ALA A 170 -5.11 1.01 2.88
CA ALA A 170 -5.76 1.53 4.06
C ALA A 170 -5.02 2.78 4.54
N ILE A 171 -5.75 3.78 5.02
CA ILE A 171 -5.19 4.95 5.69
C ILE A 171 -5.63 4.96 7.15
N TYR A 172 -4.68 5.11 8.05
CA TYR A 172 -4.86 5.18 9.49
C TYR A 172 -4.65 6.63 9.94
N SER A 173 -5.75 7.28 10.32
CA SER A 173 -5.79 8.70 10.71
C SER A 173 -6.94 8.93 11.69
N GLY A 174 -7.59 10.08 11.65
CA GLY A 174 -8.81 10.36 12.43
C GLY A 174 -9.94 9.35 12.21
N SER A 175 -9.97 8.71 11.04
CA SER A 175 -10.74 7.51 10.73
C SER A 175 -9.82 6.48 10.05
N CYS A 176 -10.23 5.22 10.05
CA CYS A 176 -9.62 4.22 9.18
C CYS A 176 -10.45 4.10 7.91
N GLU A 177 -9.84 4.38 6.77
CA GLU A 177 -10.47 4.19 5.46
C GLU A 177 -9.72 3.13 4.65
N LEU A 178 -10.47 2.26 4.01
CA LEU A 178 -9.98 1.25 3.08
C LEU A 178 -10.44 1.63 1.68
N VAL A 179 -9.52 1.81 0.77
CA VAL A 179 -9.80 2.02 -0.67
C VAL A 179 -9.41 0.75 -1.41
N LEU A 180 -10.34 0.22 -2.18
CA LEU A 180 -10.16 -0.99 -2.98
C LEU A 180 -10.46 -0.68 -4.45
N ALA A 181 -9.57 -1.10 -5.31
CA ALA A 181 -9.72 -1.14 -6.75
C ALA A 181 -9.69 -2.60 -7.20
N VAL A 182 -10.67 -3.04 -7.96
CA VAL A 182 -10.73 -4.37 -8.56
C VAL A 182 -10.93 -4.22 -10.05
N LYS A 183 -10.18 -4.98 -10.82
CA LYS A 183 -10.20 -4.93 -12.29
C LYS A 183 -11.63 -5.09 -12.81
N GLY A 184 -12.08 -4.13 -13.60
CA GLY A 184 -13.45 -4.11 -14.15
C GLY A 184 -14.55 -3.66 -13.18
N GLN A 185 -14.27 -3.45 -11.90
CA GLN A 185 -15.28 -3.05 -10.90
C GLN A 185 -15.15 -1.58 -10.45
N GLY A 186 -14.01 -0.95 -10.72
CA GLY A 186 -13.72 0.44 -10.32
C GLY A 186 -13.16 0.55 -8.91
N VAL A 187 -13.05 1.78 -8.43
CA VAL A 187 -12.44 2.12 -7.13
C VAL A 187 -13.52 2.49 -6.12
N HIS A 188 -13.45 1.90 -4.93
CA HIS A 188 -14.44 2.09 -3.88
C HIS A 188 -13.77 2.37 -2.54
N GLY A 189 -14.28 3.37 -1.81
CA GLY A 189 -13.82 3.74 -0.48
C GLY A 189 -14.79 3.32 0.61
N PHE A 190 -14.25 2.71 1.65
CA PHE A 190 -14.97 2.21 2.81
C PHE A 190 -14.38 2.85 4.06
N THR A 191 -15.25 3.26 4.97
CA THR A 191 -14.84 3.79 6.28
C THR A 191 -15.15 2.76 7.36
N LEU A 192 -14.20 2.52 8.25
CA LEU A 192 -14.41 1.63 9.40
C LEU A 192 -15.32 2.29 10.42
N ASP A 193 -16.50 1.71 10.62
CA ASP A 193 -17.34 2.03 11.76
C ASP A 193 -16.83 1.24 12.98
N SER A 194 -16.12 1.93 13.86
CA SER A 194 -15.52 1.31 15.04
C SER A 194 -16.55 0.84 16.08
N SER A 195 -17.81 1.30 16.00
CA SER A 195 -18.87 0.91 16.93
C SER A 195 -19.38 -0.50 16.67
N VAL A 196 -19.36 -0.91 15.41
CA VAL A 196 -19.79 -2.24 14.96
C VAL A 196 -18.63 -3.09 14.40
N GLY A 197 -17.45 -2.51 14.25
CA GLY A 197 -16.29 -3.21 13.72
C GLY A 197 -16.39 -3.59 12.24
N GLU A 198 -17.14 -2.83 11.42
CA GLU A 198 -17.38 -3.16 10.02
C GLU A 198 -16.99 -1.99 9.09
N PHE A 199 -16.44 -2.30 7.93
CA PHE A 199 -16.20 -1.33 6.87
C PHE A 199 -17.50 -1.02 6.13
N ILE A 200 -17.84 0.26 6.05
CA ILE A 200 -19.05 0.75 5.38
C ILE A 200 -18.66 1.47 4.10
N LEU A 201 -19.27 1.12 2.98
CA LEU A 201 -19.09 1.81 1.70
C LEU A 201 -19.57 3.26 1.82
N THR A 202 -18.61 4.19 1.81
CA THR A 202 -18.87 5.63 1.95
C THR A 202 -18.60 6.40 0.66
N LYS A 203 -17.71 5.89 -0.19
CA LYS A 203 -17.26 6.53 -1.44
C LYS A 203 -17.30 5.53 -2.60
N PRO A 204 -18.48 5.29 -3.22
CA PRO A 204 -18.58 4.41 -4.39
C PRO A 204 -18.01 5.08 -5.64
N TYR A 205 -17.39 4.29 -6.52
CA TYR A 205 -16.86 4.72 -7.82
C TYR A 205 -16.00 5.98 -7.76
N MET A 206 -15.01 5.96 -6.88
CA MET A 206 -14.08 7.07 -6.72
C MET A 206 -13.33 7.36 -8.03
N ARG A 207 -13.13 8.62 -8.30
CA ARG A 207 -12.28 9.11 -9.40
C ARG A 207 -11.61 10.40 -8.96
N ILE A 208 -10.38 10.61 -9.38
CA ILE A 208 -9.68 11.87 -9.13
C ILE A 208 -10.49 13.00 -9.78
N PRO A 209 -10.93 14.01 -9.01
CA PRO A 209 -11.61 15.16 -9.58
C PRO A 209 -10.77 15.86 -10.66
N SER A 210 -11.36 16.18 -11.79
CA SER A 210 -10.68 16.81 -12.93
C SER A 210 -10.11 18.20 -12.63
N ARG A 211 -10.54 18.83 -11.53
CA ARG A 211 -10.11 20.17 -11.11
C ARG A 211 -9.78 20.18 -9.64
N GLY A 212 -8.53 19.87 -9.32
CA GLY A 212 -7.96 20.13 -8.01
C GLY A 212 -7.18 21.45 -7.98
N SER A 213 -6.81 21.91 -6.79
CA SER A 213 -6.00 23.12 -6.60
C SER A 213 -4.86 22.91 -5.60
N GLY A 214 -4.46 21.67 -5.39
CA GLY A 214 -3.35 21.29 -4.52
C GLY A 214 -2.27 20.51 -5.25
N TYR A 215 -1.04 20.66 -4.81
CA TYR A 215 0.05 19.79 -5.23
C TYR A 215 0.87 19.30 -4.04
N SER A 216 1.34 18.08 -4.12
CA SER A 216 2.19 17.42 -3.13
C SER A 216 3.42 16.85 -3.83
N LEU A 217 4.45 17.67 -3.89
CA LEU A 217 5.79 17.32 -4.36
C LEU A 217 6.77 17.74 -3.28
N ASP A 218 7.83 16.99 -3.04
CA ASP A 218 8.81 17.33 -2.02
C ASP A 218 9.69 18.51 -2.47
N GLU A 219 9.26 19.73 -2.15
CA GLU A 219 9.97 20.95 -2.51
C GLU A 219 11.35 21.09 -1.82
N SER A 220 11.64 20.32 -0.79
CA SER A 220 12.98 20.31 -0.20
C SER A 220 14.04 19.79 -1.17
N ARG A 221 13.62 19.04 -2.18
CA ARG A 221 14.46 18.50 -3.26
C ARG A 221 14.28 19.22 -4.59
N ARG A 222 13.65 20.39 -4.59
CA ARG A 222 13.33 21.14 -5.81
C ARG A 222 14.55 21.36 -6.73
N ASP A 223 15.71 21.65 -6.13
CA ASP A 223 16.94 21.90 -6.89
C ASP A 223 17.43 20.71 -7.72
N THR A 224 16.99 19.51 -7.35
CA THR A 224 17.33 18.27 -8.07
C THR A 224 16.29 17.90 -9.14
N TRP A 225 15.17 18.63 -9.23
CA TRP A 225 14.15 18.33 -10.20
C TRP A 225 14.55 18.77 -11.62
N PRO A 226 14.07 18.07 -12.67
CA PRO A 226 14.18 18.57 -14.03
C PRO A 226 13.61 19.98 -14.16
N LYS A 227 14.30 20.85 -14.91
CA LYS A 227 13.89 22.27 -15.12
C LYS A 227 12.42 22.41 -15.54
N ALA A 228 11.98 21.54 -16.45
CA ALA A 228 10.59 21.54 -16.94
C ALA A 228 9.57 21.35 -15.79
N LEU A 229 9.89 20.50 -14.80
CA LEU A 229 9.04 20.32 -13.63
C LEU A 229 9.04 21.54 -12.71
N GLN A 230 10.22 22.15 -12.48
CA GLN A 230 10.34 23.38 -11.69
C GLN A 230 9.48 24.50 -12.30
N GLU A 231 9.60 24.73 -13.61
CA GLU A 231 8.82 25.73 -14.35
C GLU A 231 7.31 25.42 -14.32
N HIS A 232 6.94 24.16 -14.43
CA HIS A 232 5.54 23.74 -14.34
C HIS A 232 4.95 24.06 -12.97
N VAL A 233 5.67 23.72 -11.90
CA VAL A 233 5.24 24.01 -10.53
C VAL A 233 5.15 25.52 -10.28
N ASP A 234 6.06 26.33 -10.83
CA ASP A 234 5.97 27.78 -10.74
C ASP A 234 4.71 28.35 -11.39
N LYS A 235 4.34 27.83 -12.57
CA LYS A 235 3.08 28.18 -13.24
C LYS A 235 1.85 27.77 -12.43
N LEU A 236 1.88 26.62 -11.75
CA LEU A 236 0.81 26.22 -10.86
C LEU A 236 0.68 27.17 -9.65
N ARG A 237 1.80 27.59 -9.07
CA ARG A 237 1.85 28.49 -7.91
C ARG A 237 1.42 29.92 -8.27
N SER A 238 1.84 30.43 -9.42
CA SER A 238 1.46 31.75 -9.90
C SER A 238 0.02 31.83 -10.41
N GLY A 239 -0.56 30.68 -10.80
CA GLY A 239 -1.87 30.61 -11.44
C GLY A 239 -1.80 30.80 -12.96
N GLU A 240 -0.62 30.71 -13.55
CA GLU A 240 -0.38 30.81 -15.00
C GLU A 240 -0.50 29.44 -15.73
N GLY A 241 -0.85 28.38 -14.99
CA GLY A 241 -1.14 27.07 -15.57
C GLY A 241 -2.49 27.05 -16.31
N GLU A 242 -2.78 25.96 -17.01
CA GLU A 242 -3.99 25.77 -17.83
C GLU A 242 -5.30 26.05 -17.06
N SER A 243 -5.34 25.79 -15.76
CA SER A 243 -6.52 26.03 -14.94
C SER A 243 -6.77 27.49 -14.59
N GLY A 244 -5.79 28.37 -14.81
CA GLY A 244 -5.82 29.78 -14.36
C GLY A 244 -5.92 29.97 -12.84
N LYS A 245 -5.75 28.91 -12.06
CA LYS A 245 -5.87 28.93 -10.60
C LYS A 245 -4.52 28.69 -9.93
N LYS A 246 -4.31 29.36 -8.80
CA LYS A 246 -3.16 29.11 -7.94
C LYS A 246 -3.35 27.80 -7.20
N PHE A 247 -2.33 26.95 -7.26
CA PHE A 247 -2.29 25.69 -6.51
C PHE A 247 -1.63 25.92 -5.15
N GLY A 248 -2.23 25.34 -4.12
CA GLY A 248 -1.66 25.31 -2.78
C GLY A 248 -0.77 24.11 -2.56
N TYR A 249 0.35 24.31 -1.86
CA TYR A 249 1.22 23.22 -1.41
C TYR A 249 0.53 22.37 -0.32
N ARG A 250 0.55 21.06 -0.44
CA ARG A 250 -0.24 20.15 0.40
C ARG A 250 0.48 18.84 0.78
N LEU A 251 1.80 18.82 0.79
CA LEU A 251 2.56 17.62 1.18
C LEU A 251 2.33 17.29 2.66
N VAL A 252 1.90 16.06 2.92
CA VAL A 252 1.76 15.49 4.27
C VAL A 252 3.01 14.70 4.64
N GLY A 253 3.72 14.16 3.66
CA GLY A 253 4.92 13.33 3.85
C GLY A 253 4.62 11.84 4.03
N SER A 254 3.36 11.44 3.88
CA SER A 254 2.94 10.03 3.80
C SER A 254 2.32 9.78 2.43
N ALA A 255 2.90 8.86 1.65
CA ALA A 255 2.44 8.59 0.29
C ALA A 255 0.94 8.24 0.25
N VAL A 256 0.48 7.41 1.19
CA VAL A 256 -0.94 7.03 1.28
C VAL A 256 -1.83 8.23 1.56
N ALA A 257 -1.43 9.13 2.46
CA ALA A 257 -2.20 10.32 2.80
C ALA A 257 -2.27 11.32 1.63
N ASP A 258 -1.15 11.53 0.96
CA ASP A 258 -1.06 12.43 -0.20
C ASP A 258 -1.84 11.90 -1.40
N VAL A 259 -1.76 10.58 -1.68
CA VAL A 259 -2.57 9.92 -2.72
C VAL A 259 -4.05 9.96 -2.36
N HIS A 260 -4.43 9.62 -1.13
CA HIS A 260 -5.83 9.65 -0.70
C HIS A 260 -6.44 11.05 -0.84
N ARG A 261 -5.72 12.08 -0.40
CA ARG A 261 -6.14 13.47 -0.58
C ARG A 261 -6.32 13.80 -2.07
N THR A 262 -5.38 13.39 -2.91
CA THR A 262 -5.45 13.62 -4.36
C THR A 262 -6.63 12.89 -4.99
N LEU A 263 -6.88 11.64 -4.60
CA LEU A 263 -8.03 10.87 -5.08
C LEU A 263 -9.36 11.51 -4.68
N VAL A 264 -9.45 12.11 -3.49
CA VAL A 264 -10.70 12.71 -2.99
C VAL A 264 -10.88 14.16 -3.44
N GLN A 265 -9.81 14.96 -3.45
CA GLN A 265 -9.89 16.42 -3.67
C GLN A 265 -9.33 16.87 -5.02
N GLY A 266 -8.72 15.96 -5.77
CA GLY A 266 -8.00 16.29 -6.98
C GLY A 266 -6.65 16.96 -6.70
N GLY A 267 -5.99 17.37 -7.78
CA GLY A 267 -4.68 18.00 -7.74
C GLY A 267 -3.58 17.07 -8.23
N ILE A 268 -2.36 17.31 -7.79
CA ILE A 268 -1.16 16.60 -8.24
C ILE A 268 -0.44 16.04 -7.01
N TRP A 269 -0.04 14.79 -7.11
CA TRP A 269 0.91 14.15 -6.22
C TRP A 269 1.99 13.47 -7.05
N GLY A 270 3.22 13.50 -6.56
CA GLY A 270 4.32 12.80 -7.20
C GLY A 270 5.58 12.80 -6.34
N ARG A 271 6.46 11.89 -6.66
CA ARG A 271 7.84 11.81 -6.18
C ARG A 271 8.75 11.86 -7.40
N PRO A 272 9.19 13.06 -7.79
CA PRO A 272 10.11 13.20 -8.92
C PRO A 272 11.38 12.43 -8.65
N ASP A 273 11.83 11.68 -9.64
CA ASP A 273 13.15 11.06 -9.61
C ASP A 273 14.21 12.16 -9.66
N THR A 274 15.25 12.02 -8.86
CA THR A 274 16.33 13.01 -8.80
C THR A 274 17.57 12.38 -9.43
N ASP A 275 18.15 13.04 -10.42
CA ASP A 275 19.39 12.61 -11.08
C ASP A 275 20.61 12.52 -10.13
N ALA A 276 20.52 13.12 -8.96
CA ALA A 276 21.54 13.00 -7.92
C ALA A 276 21.33 11.67 -7.18
N GLY A 277 22.18 10.71 -7.45
CA GLY A 277 22.30 9.49 -6.65
C GLY A 277 22.25 9.84 -5.17
N SER A 278 21.30 9.27 -4.47
CA SER A 278 20.77 9.65 -3.16
C SER A 278 21.73 9.46 -1.97
N ASP A 279 23.04 9.56 -2.18
CA ASP A 279 24.05 9.28 -1.16
C ASP A 279 24.27 10.39 -0.11
N GLN A 280 23.62 11.56 -0.24
CA GLN A 280 23.87 12.70 0.66
C GLN A 280 23.00 12.77 1.92
N TYR A 281 21.94 12.01 1.99
CA TYR A 281 21.07 12.00 3.18
C TYR A 281 20.96 10.58 3.74
N GLY A 282 21.98 10.10 4.42
CA GLY A 282 22.14 8.86 5.21
C GLY A 282 20.91 8.04 5.64
N GLY A 283 19.83 8.09 4.91
CA GLY A 283 18.61 7.32 5.04
C GLY A 283 18.42 6.47 3.82
N ASP A 284 18.33 5.21 4.04
CA ASP A 284 17.87 4.14 3.16
C ASP A 284 17.88 4.47 1.65
N ARG A 285 18.72 3.80 0.88
CA ARG A 285 18.84 3.91 -0.60
C ARG A 285 17.52 3.78 -1.37
N THR A 286 16.40 3.65 -0.65
CA THR A 286 15.05 3.44 -1.13
C THR A 286 14.15 4.68 -0.94
N GLY A 287 14.68 5.88 -0.92
CA GLY A 287 13.86 7.11 -0.88
C GLY A 287 12.85 7.25 -2.03
N GLY A 288 12.90 6.35 -3.01
CA GLY A 288 11.88 6.13 -4.03
C GLY A 288 10.75 5.22 -3.55
N LEU A 289 9.55 5.40 -4.11
CA LEU A 289 8.46 4.44 -3.96
C LEU A 289 8.90 3.10 -4.55
N THR A 290 8.66 2.01 -3.83
CA THR A 290 8.87 0.67 -4.40
C THR A 290 7.85 0.43 -5.51
N VAL A 291 8.32 0.00 -6.69
CA VAL A 291 7.44 -0.13 -7.87
C VAL A 291 6.29 -1.08 -7.58
N LEU A 292 6.58 -2.27 -7.08
CA LEU A 292 5.57 -3.30 -6.81
C LEU A 292 4.79 -3.05 -5.52
N GLY A 293 5.44 -2.55 -4.47
CA GLY A 293 4.82 -2.40 -3.16
C GLY A 293 4.03 -1.11 -2.97
N GLU A 294 4.24 -0.09 -3.81
CA GLU A 294 3.60 1.22 -3.65
C GLU A 294 3.14 1.81 -4.97
N SER A 295 4.05 2.03 -5.95
CA SER A 295 3.72 2.79 -7.15
C SER A 295 2.67 2.11 -8.01
N SER A 296 2.82 0.81 -8.30
CA SER A 296 1.87 0.08 -9.13
C SER A 296 0.49 -0.07 -8.47
N PRO A 297 0.38 -0.47 -7.17
CA PRO A 297 -0.91 -0.53 -6.51
C PRO A 297 -1.60 0.82 -6.35
N LEU A 298 -0.86 1.90 -6.10
CA LEU A 298 -1.44 3.24 -5.95
C LEU A 298 -1.86 3.86 -7.29
N ALA A 299 -1.27 3.40 -8.41
CA ALA A 299 -1.60 3.86 -9.77
C ALA A 299 -2.73 3.05 -10.42
N PHE A 300 -3.00 1.84 -9.94
CA PHE A 300 -4.06 0.96 -10.45
C PHE A 300 -5.45 1.51 -10.14
#